data_f807f18c9b7bb3343c8e7f3f54f15a43
#
_entry.id   f807f18c9b7bb3343c8e7f3f54f15a43
#
_cell.length_a   1.000
_cell.length_b   1.000
_cell.length_c   1.000
_cell.angle_alpha   90.00
_cell.angle_beta   90.00
_cell.angle_gamma   90.00
#
_symmetry.space_group_name_H-M   'P 1'
#
loop_
_entity.id
_entity.type
_entity.pdbx_description
1 polymer ?
#
loop_
_entity_poly.entity_id
_entity_poly.type
_entity_poly.pdbx_seq_one_letter_code
_entity_poly.pdbx_strand_id
1 'polypeptide(L)'
;MKIKKVEIQAFRAYRRKEDGTFDFTIDGEVPSNFIAIYAPNGFGKSSFYDAVEWAVTNHLERISGEYNKSNFESAARSTKDPNEAQKILRNRYADKTLVTKVMVSTSRPTPFERELPQLRKNQRDVRIGGNSVIENEFFRRVILSQDEIDRFLREANPHDRYIKFIESFGSDFETARKELSVLINDNEVELRELKKRSDFLLNEIKQPIDISVFDQFNSVATELNAMGENITLPDESFTSQRANYLNASLVSRQHELNTLYHSNTKTLAELVDSFEMLPTIELHISN
;
A
#
# COMPACT_ATOMS: atom_id res chain seq x y z
N MET A 1 19.04 -18.41 -25.89
CA MET A 1 18.64 -17.84 -27.20
C MET A 1 19.73 -16.91 -27.69
N LYS A 2 20.08 -16.95 -28.98
CA LYS A 2 21.08 -16.06 -29.59
C LYS A 2 20.47 -15.41 -30.82
N ILE A 3 20.75 -14.13 -31.05
CA ILE A 3 20.29 -13.40 -32.24
C ILE A 3 21.15 -13.81 -33.45
N LYS A 4 20.49 -14.14 -34.56
CA LYS A 4 21.14 -14.47 -35.84
C LYS A 4 21.10 -13.29 -36.80
N LYS A 5 19.92 -12.69 -36.97
CA LYS A 5 19.68 -11.63 -37.93
C LYS A 5 18.63 -10.66 -37.45
N VAL A 6 18.82 -9.39 -37.73
CA VAL A 6 17.81 -8.34 -37.48
C VAL A 6 17.52 -7.64 -38.80
N GLU A 7 16.24 -7.53 -39.15
CA GLU A 7 15.78 -6.82 -40.33
C GLU A 7 14.80 -5.73 -39.93
N ILE A 8 15.11 -4.50 -40.26
CA ILE A 8 14.37 -3.29 -39.87
C ILE A 8 13.95 -2.54 -41.13
N GLN A 9 12.65 -2.30 -41.30
CA GLN A 9 12.12 -1.59 -42.46
C GLN A 9 11.19 -0.46 -42.00
N ALA A 10 11.40 0.71 -42.59
CA ALA A 10 10.59 1.92 -42.35
C ALA A 10 10.40 2.26 -40.85
N PHE A 11 11.40 1.96 -40.02
CA PHE A 11 11.36 2.17 -38.57
C PHE A 11 12.44 3.16 -38.13
N ARG A 12 12.08 4.22 -37.44
CA ARG A 12 12.94 5.28 -36.91
C ARG A 12 14.04 5.74 -37.90
N ALA A 13 15.31 5.46 -37.62
CA ALA A 13 16.42 5.85 -38.51
C ALA A 13 16.50 5.02 -39.82
N TYR A 14 15.91 3.84 -39.83
CA TYR A 14 16.01 2.90 -40.95
C TYR A 14 14.88 3.11 -41.98
N ARG A 15 15.22 3.46 -43.19
CA ARG A 15 14.25 3.76 -44.24
C ARG A 15 13.89 2.50 -45.02
N ARG A 16 14.89 1.80 -45.52
CA ARG A 16 14.75 0.61 -46.37
C ARG A 16 15.21 -0.62 -45.61
N LYS A 17 14.77 -1.80 -46.04
CA LYS A 17 15.17 -3.07 -45.43
C LYS A 17 16.67 -3.31 -45.60
N GLU A 18 17.25 -2.94 -46.76
CA GLU A 18 18.67 -3.12 -47.08
C GLU A 18 19.56 -2.36 -46.08
N ASP A 19 19.17 -1.12 -45.73
CA ASP A 19 19.87 -0.28 -44.76
C ASP A 19 19.73 -0.76 -43.32
N GLY A 20 18.67 -1.55 -43.03
CA GLY A 20 18.34 -2.04 -41.72
C GLY A 20 18.54 -3.54 -41.52
N THR A 21 19.31 -4.20 -42.41
CA THR A 21 19.60 -5.63 -42.31
C THR A 21 20.96 -5.85 -41.67
N PHE A 22 20.97 -6.56 -40.56
CA PHE A 22 22.18 -6.91 -39.80
C PHE A 22 22.25 -8.43 -39.63
N ASP A 23 23.29 -9.04 -40.14
CA ASP A 23 23.57 -10.46 -39.97
C ASP A 23 24.68 -10.62 -38.93
N PHE A 24 24.38 -11.41 -37.89
CA PHE A 24 25.28 -11.68 -36.76
C PHE A 24 25.76 -13.14 -36.75
N THR A 25 25.59 -13.84 -37.83
CA THR A 25 26.09 -15.20 -37.97
C THR A 25 27.53 -15.22 -38.46
N ILE A 26 28.29 -16.24 -38.06
CA ILE A 26 29.59 -16.57 -38.57
C ILE A 26 29.35 -17.55 -39.73
N ASP A 27 29.88 -17.24 -40.88
CA ASP A 27 29.75 -18.04 -42.14
C ASP A 27 28.28 -18.31 -42.54
N GLY A 28 27.34 -17.42 -42.12
CA GLY A 28 25.94 -17.51 -42.48
C GLY A 28 25.09 -18.51 -41.64
N GLU A 29 25.71 -19.28 -40.78
CA GLU A 29 25.02 -20.37 -40.05
C GLU A 29 25.06 -20.23 -38.52
N VAL A 30 26.24 -20.02 -37.96
CA VAL A 30 26.44 -20.07 -36.52
C VAL A 30 26.23 -18.69 -35.89
N PRO A 31 25.30 -18.53 -34.94
CA PRO A 31 25.08 -17.24 -34.27
C PRO A 31 26.28 -16.87 -33.40
N SER A 32 26.74 -15.62 -33.52
CA SER A 32 27.81 -15.07 -32.69
C SER A 32 27.49 -15.13 -31.19
N ASN A 33 28.52 -15.38 -30.38
CA ASN A 33 28.38 -15.39 -28.92
C ASN A 33 28.41 -13.96 -28.34
N PHE A 34 29.08 -13.04 -29.04
CA PHE A 34 29.19 -11.65 -28.63
C PHE A 34 29.05 -10.76 -29.87
N ILE A 35 28.25 -9.72 -29.78
CA ILE A 35 27.98 -8.75 -30.83
C ILE A 35 28.19 -7.36 -30.24
N ALA A 36 29.10 -6.60 -30.83
CA ALA A 36 29.33 -5.19 -30.54
C ALA A 36 28.99 -4.32 -31.75
N ILE A 37 28.06 -3.39 -31.59
CA ILE A 37 27.66 -2.46 -32.63
C ILE A 37 28.29 -1.10 -32.34
N TYR A 38 29.22 -0.70 -33.19
CA TYR A 38 29.87 0.60 -33.12
C TYR A 38 29.45 1.46 -34.32
N ALA A 39 29.06 2.70 -34.06
CA ALA A 39 28.76 3.69 -35.07
C ALA A 39 28.86 5.11 -34.51
N PRO A 40 29.16 6.15 -35.31
CA PRO A 40 29.07 7.54 -34.87
C PRO A 40 27.68 7.93 -34.37
N ASN A 41 27.58 9.07 -33.65
CA ASN A 41 26.30 9.58 -33.22
C ASN A 41 25.42 9.94 -34.42
N GLY A 42 24.14 9.64 -34.32
CA GLY A 42 23.15 9.88 -35.38
C GLY A 42 22.98 8.69 -36.38
N PHE A 43 23.84 7.68 -36.37
CA PHE A 43 23.79 6.55 -37.31
C PHE A 43 22.78 5.45 -36.92
N GLY A 44 21.89 5.70 -35.96
CA GLY A 44 20.75 4.79 -35.71
C GLY A 44 20.97 3.72 -34.63
N LYS A 45 22.06 3.77 -33.83
CA LYS A 45 22.31 2.79 -32.75
C LYS A 45 21.10 2.64 -31.81
N SER A 46 20.56 3.76 -31.34
CA SER A 46 19.36 3.73 -30.48
C SER A 46 18.12 3.23 -31.21
N SER A 47 18.02 3.50 -32.52
CA SER A 47 16.94 2.99 -33.36
C SER A 47 17.01 1.49 -33.58
N PHE A 48 18.23 0.95 -33.65
CA PHE A 48 18.48 -0.50 -33.71
C PHE A 48 18.04 -1.15 -32.39
N TYR A 49 18.49 -0.60 -31.25
CA TYR A 49 18.10 -1.07 -29.93
C TYR A 49 16.57 -1.05 -29.77
N ASP A 50 15.94 0.08 -30.07
CA ASP A 50 14.49 0.24 -29.99
C ASP A 50 13.74 -0.77 -30.89
N ALA A 51 14.29 -1.09 -32.06
CA ALA A 51 13.71 -2.08 -32.96
C ALA A 51 13.75 -3.50 -32.37
N VAL A 52 14.89 -3.90 -31.83
CA VAL A 52 15.04 -5.21 -31.19
C VAL A 52 14.15 -5.32 -29.95
N GLU A 53 14.17 -4.32 -29.08
CA GLU A 53 13.33 -4.27 -27.89
C GLU A 53 11.84 -4.39 -28.27
N TRP A 54 11.37 -3.59 -29.22
CA TRP A 54 10.00 -3.62 -29.68
C TRP A 54 9.59 -4.97 -30.28
N ALA A 55 10.43 -5.55 -31.13
CA ALA A 55 10.13 -6.84 -31.75
C ALA A 55 10.01 -7.96 -30.74
N VAL A 56 10.91 -8.00 -29.75
CA VAL A 56 11.00 -9.10 -28.78
C VAL A 56 10.00 -8.92 -27.64
N THR A 57 9.82 -7.69 -27.12
CA THR A 57 9.05 -7.45 -25.89
C THR A 57 7.68 -6.81 -26.11
N ASN A 58 7.40 -6.31 -27.31
CA ASN A 58 6.24 -5.43 -27.59
C ASN A 58 6.19 -4.17 -26.72
N HIS A 59 7.30 -3.76 -26.22
CA HIS A 59 7.45 -2.60 -25.33
C HIS A 59 8.64 -1.76 -25.79
N LEU A 60 8.64 -0.50 -25.44
CA LEU A 60 9.75 0.42 -25.61
C LEU A 60 9.89 1.24 -24.36
N GLU A 61 10.83 0.88 -23.50
CA GLU A 61 11.02 1.53 -22.19
C GLU A 61 11.27 3.03 -22.36
N ARG A 62 12.04 3.41 -23.36
CA ARG A 62 12.34 4.81 -23.69
C ARG A 62 11.10 5.67 -23.97
N ILE A 63 10.02 5.04 -24.39
CA ILE A 63 8.79 5.73 -24.84
C ILE A 63 7.68 5.60 -23.82
N SER A 64 7.59 4.45 -23.15
CA SER A 64 6.54 4.12 -22.19
C SER A 64 6.92 4.46 -20.74
N GLY A 65 8.20 4.71 -20.47
CA GLY A 65 8.67 5.09 -19.15
C GLY A 65 8.07 6.43 -18.69
N GLU A 66 7.65 6.51 -17.44
CA GLU A 66 7.00 7.70 -16.85
C GLU A 66 7.87 8.97 -16.97
N TYR A 67 9.19 8.82 -16.92
CA TYR A 67 10.16 9.92 -17.00
C TYR A 67 10.22 10.59 -18.38
N ASN A 68 9.93 9.85 -19.44
CA ASN A 68 10.06 10.33 -20.82
C ASN A 68 8.72 10.76 -21.44
N LYS A 69 7.62 10.57 -20.72
CA LYS A 69 6.28 10.85 -21.23
C LYS A 69 6.10 12.32 -21.63
N SER A 70 6.64 13.27 -20.86
CA SER A 70 6.57 14.70 -21.17
C SER A 70 7.42 15.09 -22.38
N ASN A 71 8.64 14.56 -22.50
CA ASN A 71 9.52 14.80 -23.65
C ASN A 71 8.95 14.18 -24.92
N PHE A 72 8.33 13.04 -24.79
CA PHE A 72 7.68 12.35 -25.86
C PHE A 72 6.40 13.05 -26.34
N GLU A 73 5.57 13.52 -25.43
CA GLU A 73 4.38 14.30 -25.75
C GLU A 73 4.73 15.63 -26.39
N SER A 74 5.81 16.29 -25.98
CA SER A 74 6.29 17.52 -26.61
C SER A 74 6.86 17.28 -28.01
N ALA A 75 7.59 16.19 -28.23
CA ALA A 75 8.06 15.79 -29.55
C ALA A 75 6.89 15.41 -30.49
N ALA A 76 5.86 14.76 -29.94
CA ALA A 76 4.65 14.41 -30.66
C ALA A 76 3.80 15.65 -31.03
N ARG A 77 3.79 16.68 -30.18
CA ARG A 77 3.08 17.96 -30.43
C ARG A 77 3.80 18.85 -31.47
N SER A 78 5.06 18.59 -31.76
CA SER A 78 5.84 19.39 -32.73
C SER A 78 5.51 19.10 -34.20
N THR A 79 4.61 18.16 -34.50
CA THR A 79 4.08 17.97 -35.85
C THR A 79 3.15 19.11 -36.21
N LYS A 80 3.52 19.85 -37.26
CA LYS A 80 2.81 21.06 -37.69
C LYS A 80 1.40 20.81 -38.26
N ASP A 81 1.06 19.59 -38.59
CA ASP A 81 -0.25 19.23 -39.16
C ASP A 81 -1.06 18.40 -38.14
N PRO A 82 -2.15 18.97 -37.59
CA PRO A 82 -3.00 18.25 -36.65
C PRO A 82 -3.76 17.06 -37.29
N ASN A 83 -3.77 16.97 -38.62
CA ASN A 83 -4.40 15.87 -39.34
C ASN A 83 -3.44 14.72 -39.67
N GLU A 84 -2.13 14.89 -39.46
CA GLU A 84 -1.15 13.82 -39.66
C GLU A 84 -1.07 12.93 -38.41
N ALA A 85 -1.05 11.62 -38.66
CA ALA A 85 -0.74 10.66 -37.60
C ALA A 85 0.65 10.92 -37.03
N GLN A 86 0.77 10.94 -35.68
CA GLN A 86 2.05 11.15 -35.04
C GLN A 86 2.95 9.92 -35.26
N LYS A 87 3.89 10.06 -36.19
CA LYS A 87 4.82 8.99 -36.60
C LYS A 87 6.10 9.09 -35.79
N ILE A 88 6.19 8.35 -34.73
CA ILE A 88 7.35 8.30 -33.83
C ILE A 88 8.20 7.08 -34.11
N LEU A 89 7.58 5.94 -34.35
CA LEU A 89 8.25 4.69 -34.70
C LEU A 89 8.51 4.61 -36.19
N ARG A 90 7.57 5.04 -37.00
CA ARG A 90 7.71 5.02 -38.45
C ARG A 90 8.74 6.04 -38.90
N ASN A 91 9.63 5.63 -39.81
CA ASN A 91 10.55 6.54 -40.49
C ASN A 91 9.76 7.59 -41.31
N ARG A 92 10.05 8.86 -41.12
CA ARG A 92 9.34 9.99 -41.76
C ARG A 92 9.58 10.04 -43.29
N TYR A 93 10.73 9.54 -43.76
CA TYR A 93 11.15 9.59 -45.14
C TYR A 93 10.92 8.26 -45.87
N ALA A 94 10.37 7.26 -45.19
CA ALA A 94 10.05 5.99 -45.84
C ALA A 94 8.84 6.17 -46.76
N ASP A 95 8.87 5.45 -47.87
CA ASP A 95 7.79 5.43 -48.84
C ASP A 95 6.48 5.04 -48.13
N LYS A 96 5.36 5.72 -48.47
CA LYS A 96 4.06 5.49 -47.87
C LYS A 96 3.53 4.07 -48.06
N THR A 97 3.98 3.40 -49.12
CA THR A 97 3.63 2.01 -49.45
C THR A 97 4.35 0.99 -48.60
N LEU A 98 5.51 1.35 -48.02
CA LEU A 98 6.30 0.43 -47.20
C LEU A 98 5.65 0.24 -45.82
N VAL A 99 5.45 -1.01 -45.43
CA VAL A 99 5.02 -1.36 -44.08
C VAL A 99 6.17 -1.19 -43.11
N THR A 100 5.93 -0.61 -41.93
CA THR A 100 6.92 -0.56 -40.89
C THR A 100 6.99 -1.91 -40.21
N LYS A 101 8.12 -2.59 -40.36
CA LYS A 101 8.30 -3.97 -39.94
C LYS A 101 9.66 -4.17 -39.29
N VAL A 102 9.70 -4.96 -38.25
CA VAL A 102 10.93 -5.42 -37.60
C VAL A 102 10.84 -6.93 -37.43
N MET A 103 11.90 -7.62 -37.84
CA MET A 103 12.03 -9.07 -37.66
C MET A 103 13.39 -9.39 -37.01
N VAL A 104 13.35 -10.17 -35.96
CA VAL A 104 14.51 -10.66 -35.21
C VAL A 104 14.56 -12.18 -35.29
N SER A 105 15.44 -12.68 -36.09
CA SER A 105 15.72 -14.13 -36.22
C SER A 105 16.71 -14.54 -35.13
N THR A 106 16.43 -15.65 -34.48
CA THR A 106 17.24 -16.15 -33.37
C THR A 106 17.62 -17.62 -33.58
N SER A 107 18.29 -18.22 -32.60
CA SER A 107 18.51 -19.67 -32.56
C SER A 107 17.23 -20.49 -32.40
N ARG A 108 16.06 -19.84 -32.13
CA ARG A 108 14.74 -20.47 -32.16
C ARG A 108 14.21 -20.56 -33.58
N PRO A 109 13.36 -21.55 -33.89
CA PRO A 109 12.82 -21.72 -35.25
C PRO A 109 11.88 -20.56 -35.66
N THR A 110 11.14 -19.99 -34.70
CA THR A 110 10.20 -18.90 -34.97
C THR A 110 10.87 -17.54 -34.70
N PRO A 111 10.95 -16.65 -35.70
CA PRO A 111 11.45 -15.31 -35.51
C PRO A 111 10.46 -14.45 -34.72
N PHE A 112 10.96 -13.43 -34.07
CA PHE A 112 10.11 -12.36 -33.51
C PHE A 112 9.83 -11.36 -34.64
N GLU A 113 8.57 -11.19 -34.97
CA GLU A 113 8.15 -10.32 -36.06
C GLU A 113 7.06 -9.36 -35.57
N ARG A 114 7.23 -8.07 -35.90
CA ARG A 114 6.23 -7.05 -35.62
C ARG A 114 6.08 -6.10 -36.78
N GLU A 115 4.82 -5.75 -37.00
CA GLU A 115 4.42 -4.76 -38.01
C GLU A 115 3.56 -3.68 -37.36
N LEU A 116 3.78 -2.44 -37.76
CA LEU A 116 2.88 -1.35 -37.40
C LEU A 116 1.64 -1.43 -38.28
N PRO A 117 0.43 -1.46 -37.70
CA PRO A 117 -0.78 -1.38 -38.49
C PRO A 117 -0.89 -0.04 -39.21
N GLN A 118 -1.67 0.01 -40.28
CA GLN A 118 -1.99 1.27 -40.95
C GLN A 118 -2.69 2.21 -39.99
N LEU A 119 -2.10 3.38 -39.78
CA LEU A 119 -2.59 4.37 -38.84
C LEU A 119 -3.77 5.11 -39.46
N ARG A 120 -4.85 5.24 -38.70
CA ARG A 120 -5.96 6.16 -39.01
C ARG A 120 -5.53 7.59 -38.71
N LYS A 121 -6.24 8.59 -39.29
CA LYS A 121 -6.05 10.01 -38.95
C LYS A 121 -6.08 10.18 -37.40
N ASN A 122 -5.19 10.97 -36.87
CA ASN A 122 -5.03 11.26 -35.43
C ASN A 122 -4.62 10.08 -34.53
N GLN A 123 -4.18 8.94 -35.09
CA GLN A 123 -3.58 7.88 -34.27
C GLN A 123 -2.09 8.08 -34.09
N ARG A 124 -1.59 7.69 -32.91
CA ARG A 124 -0.19 7.61 -32.59
C ARG A 124 0.33 6.21 -32.96
N ASP A 125 1.44 6.14 -33.66
CA ASP A 125 2.10 4.86 -33.97
C ASP A 125 2.76 4.19 -32.76
N VAL A 126 2.83 4.93 -31.64
CA VAL A 126 3.33 4.45 -30.35
C VAL A 126 2.32 3.62 -29.58
N ARG A 127 1.11 3.47 -30.05
CA ARG A 127 0.12 2.62 -29.40
C ARG A 127 0.56 1.17 -29.52
N ILE A 128 1.48 0.82 -28.63
CA ILE A 128 1.95 -0.53 -28.40
C ILE A 128 0.76 -1.22 -27.71
N GLY A 129 -0.08 -1.83 -28.48
CA GLY A 129 -1.23 -2.57 -28.00
C GLY A 129 -1.07 -4.01 -28.44
N GLY A 130 -1.08 -4.91 -27.50
CA GLY A 130 -1.11 -6.33 -27.73
C GLY A 130 -1.01 -7.02 -26.37
N ASN A 131 -1.63 -8.18 -26.24
CA ASN A 131 -1.55 -8.99 -25.04
C ASN A 131 -0.08 -9.21 -24.68
N SER A 132 0.33 -8.83 -23.47
CA SER A 132 1.62 -9.21 -22.94
C SER A 132 1.62 -10.72 -22.75
N VAL A 133 2.47 -11.40 -23.51
CA VAL A 133 2.73 -12.81 -23.31
C VAL A 133 3.78 -12.91 -22.20
N ILE A 134 3.67 -13.88 -21.31
CA ILE A 134 4.63 -14.12 -20.20
C ILE A 134 6.07 -14.11 -20.70
N GLU A 135 6.32 -14.63 -21.90
CA GLU A 135 7.60 -14.66 -22.56
C GLU A 135 8.15 -13.24 -22.86
N ASN A 136 7.30 -12.30 -23.20
CA ASN A 136 7.69 -10.91 -23.45
C ASN A 136 8.17 -10.23 -22.15
N GLU A 137 7.58 -10.55 -21.00
CA GLU A 137 8.02 -10.03 -19.69
C GLU A 137 9.39 -10.58 -19.29
N PHE A 138 9.66 -11.86 -19.60
CA PHE A 138 10.99 -12.42 -19.40
C PHE A 138 12.06 -11.65 -20.18
N PHE A 139 11.82 -11.37 -21.46
CA PHE A 139 12.76 -10.62 -22.26
C PHE A 139 12.93 -9.16 -21.84
N ARG A 140 11.90 -8.53 -21.31
CA ARG A 140 12.01 -7.19 -20.72
C ARG A 140 13.02 -7.12 -19.58
N ARG A 141 13.18 -8.21 -18.82
CA ARG A 141 14.16 -8.30 -17.73
C ARG A 141 15.57 -8.54 -18.23
N VAL A 142 15.73 -9.03 -19.44
CA VAL A 142 17.04 -9.37 -20.06
C VAL A 142 17.57 -8.23 -20.93
N ILE A 143 16.67 -7.44 -21.55
CA ILE A 143 17.04 -6.31 -22.39
C ILE A 143 17.21 -5.07 -21.51
N LEU A 144 18.43 -4.59 -21.40
CA LEU A 144 18.77 -3.45 -20.54
C LEU A 144 19.00 -2.19 -21.38
N SER A 145 18.17 -1.18 -21.18
CA SER A 145 18.32 0.12 -21.84
C SER A 145 19.31 1.03 -21.11
N GLN A 146 19.91 1.98 -21.82
CA GLN A 146 20.74 3.00 -21.19
C GLN A 146 19.93 3.83 -20.18
N ASP A 147 18.68 4.13 -20.49
CA ASP A 147 17.79 4.91 -19.61
C ASP A 147 17.45 4.13 -18.32
N GLU A 148 17.37 2.79 -18.39
CA GLU A 148 17.20 1.95 -17.20
C GLU A 148 18.47 1.91 -16.34
N ILE A 149 19.64 1.81 -16.97
CA ILE A 149 20.91 1.88 -16.24
C ILE A 149 21.05 3.24 -15.55
N ASP A 150 20.79 4.33 -16.26
CA ASP A 150 20.84 5.67 -15.70
C ASP A 150 19.84 5.85 -14.55
N ARG A 151 18.63 5.36 -14.71
CA ARG A 151 17.61 5.38 -13.64
C ARG A 151 18.05 4.58 -12.43
N PHE A 152 18.59 3.39 -12.63
CA PHE A 152 19.13 2.54 -11.57
C PHE A 152 20.27 3.24 -10.82
N LEU A 153 21.20 3.88 -11.54
CA LEU A 153 22.34 4.58 -10.93
C LEU A 153 21.92 5.86 -10.20
N ARG A 154 20.87 6.54 -10.66
CA ARG A 154 20.35 7.77 -10.05
C ARG A 154 19.40 7.53 -8.89
N GLU A 155 18.98 6.30 -8.66
CA GLU A 155 18.17 5.97 -7.51
C GLU A 155 18.91 6.34 -6.22
N ALA A 156 18.38 7.32 -5.48
CA ALA A 156 19.04 7.88 -4.31
C ALA A 156 19.08 6.90 -3.13
N ASN A 157 18.05 6.06 -3.03
CA ASN A 157 17.93 5.09 -1.94
C ASN A 157 18.69 3.78 -2.27
N PRO A 158 19.71 3.41 -1.49
CA PRO A 158 20.45 2.16 -1.70
C PRO A 158 19.57 0.91 -1.61
N HIS A 159 18.55 0.95 -0.76
CA HIS A 159 17.60 -0.15 -0.59
C HIS A 159 16.76 -0.38 -1.85
N ASP A 160 16.25 0.70 -2.47
CA ASP A 160 15.46 0.61 -3.70
C ASP A 160 16.32 0.17 -4.89
N ARG A 161 17.60 0.60 -4.95
CA ARG A 161 18.56 0.07 -5.92
C ARG A 161 18.77 -1.43 -5.77
N TYR A 162 18.94 -1.89 -4.56
CA TYR A 162 19.10 -3.32 -4.27
C TYR A 162 17.85 -4.11 -4.67
N ILE A 163 16.65 -3.61 -4.34
CA ILE A 163 15.38 -4.24 -4.73
C ILE A 163 15.29 -4.37 -6.26
N LYS A 164 15.52 -3.28 -7.00
CA LYS A 164 15.50 -3.30 -8.47
C LYS A 164 16.54 -4.24 -9.08
N PHE A 165 17.72 -4.32 -8.47
CA PHE A 165 18.74 -5.25 -8.90
C PHE A 165 18.29 -6.71 -8.73
N ILE A 166 17.79 -7.05 -7.57
CA ILE A 166 17.31 -8.41 -7.28
C ILE A 166 16.09 -8.77 -8.12
N GLU A 167 15.16 -7.85 -8.36
CA GLU A 167 14.01 -8.05 -9.26
C GLU A 167 14.44 -8.43 -10.69
N SER A 168 15.57 -7.89 -11.13
CA SER A 168 16.12 -8.21 -12.46
C SER A 168 16.80 -9.58 -12.54
N PHE A 169 17.34 -10.09 -11.43
CA PHE A 169 18.18 -11.29 -11.42
C PHE A 169 17.64 -12.47 -10.62
N GLY A 170 16.59 -12.30 -9.82
CA GLY A 170 16.17 -13.32 -8.86
C GLY A 170 14.65 -13.48 -8.70
N SER A 171 13.97 -14.09 -9.66
CA SER A 171 12.51 -14.16 -9.67
C SER A 171 11.87 -14.94 -8.52
N ASP A 172 12.46 -16.03 -8.03
CA ASP A 172 11.81 -16.90 -7.03
C ASP A 172 12.09 -16.48 -5.58
N PHE A 173 13.28 -15.93 -5.34
CA PHE A 173 13.65 -15.43 -4.01
C PHE A 173 12.96 -14.11 -3.66
N GLU A 174 12.60 -13.31 -4.64
CA GLU A 174 12.00 -12.00 -4.39
C GLU A 174 10.56 -12.08 -3.90
N THR A 175 9.79 -13.04 -4.36
CA THR A 175 8.45 -13.29 -3.84
C THR A 175 8.50 -13.69 -2.37
N ALA A 176 9.36 -14.64 -2.01
CA ALA A 176 9.55 -15.06 -0.63
C ALA A 176 10.07 -13.92 0.26
N ARG A 177 10.95 -13.07 -0.26
CA ARG A 177 11.46 -11.91 0.46
C ARG A 177 10.39 -10.84 0.70
N LYS A 178 9.53 -10.57 -0.28
CA LYS A 178 8.39 -9.65 -0.12
C LYS A 178 7.43 -10.15 0.94
N GLU A 179 7.09 -11.43 0.92
CA GLU A 179 6.26 -12.06 1.94
C GLU A 179 6.87 -11.97 3.33
N LEU A 180 8.17 -12.26 3.46
CA LEU A 180 8.91 -12.10 4.71
C LEU A 180 8.94 -10.65 5.21
N SER A 181 9.11 -9.68 4.31
CA SER A 181 9.11 -8.27 4.66
C SER A 181 7.75 -7.80 5.17
N VAL A 182 6.66 -8.28 4.60
CA VAL A 182 5.30 -8.01 5.11
C VAL A 182 5.14 -8.59 6.51
N LEU A 183 5.52 -9.86 6.72
CA LEU A 183 5.45 -10.51 8.03
C LEU A 183 6.30 -9.80 9.10
N ILE A 184 7.48 -9.31 8.74
CA ILE A 184 8.33 -8.54 9.66
C ILE A 184 7.64 -7.22 10.05
N ASN A 185 7.10 -6.49 9.08
CA ASN A 185 6.40 -5.24 9.34
C ASN A 185 5.16 -5.45 10.22
N ASP A 186 4.37 -6.49 9.96
CA ASP A 186 3.19 -6.83 10.76
C ASP A 186 3.58 -7.17 12.20
N ASN A 187 4.62 -7.98 12.38
CA ASN A 187 5.16 -8.28 13.71
C ASN A 187 5.70 -7.04 14.44
N GLU A 188 6.36 -6.12 13.74
CA GLU A 188 6.84 -4.88 14.35
C GLU A 188 5.70 -3.97 14.80
N VAL A 189 4.60 -3.92 14.06
CA VAL A 189 3.39 -3.17 14.45
C VAL A 189 2.79 -3.78 15.71
N GLU A 190 2.58 -5.09 15.71
CA GLU A 190 2.02 -5.82 16.87
C GLU A 190 2.91 -5.67 18.12
N LEU A 191 4.22 -5.74 17.94
CA LEU A 191 5.18 -5.56 19.04
C LEU A 191 5.12 -4.15 19.64
N ARG A 192 4.92 -3.12 18.81
CA ARG A 192 4.74 -1.74 19.28
C ARG A 192 3.43 -1.57 20.06
N GLU A 193 2.37 -2.20 19.62
CA GLU A 193 1.08 -2.17 20.33
C GLU A 193 1.17 -2.90 21.68
N LEU A 194 1.78 -4.08 21.71
CA LEU A 194 2.02 -4.82 22.94
C LEU A 194 2.89 -4.05 23.94
N LYS A 195 3.94 -3.39 23.48
CA LYS A 195 4.76 -2.51 24.31
C LYS A 195 3.96 -1.35 24.89
N LYS A 196 3.18 -0.65 24.09
CA LYS A 196 2.31 0.44 24.58
C LYS A 196 1.34 -0.06 25.65
N ARG A 197 0.73 -1.23 25.43
CA ARG A 197 -0.19 -1.83 26.40
C ARG A 197 0.54 -2.24 27.67
N SER A 198 1.73 -2.80 27.57
CA SER A 198 2.57 -3.13 28.73
C SER A 198 2.94 -1.89 29.53
N ASP A 199 3.38 -0.82 28.87
CA ASP A 199 3.76 0.43 29.53
C ASP A 199 2.56 1.08 30.22
N PHE A 200 1.39 1.04 29.58
CA PHE A 200 0.14 1.51 30.17
C PHE A 200 -0.19 0.74 31.45
N LEU A 201 -0.19 -0.60 31.41
CA LEU A 201 -0.47 -1.44 32.57
C LEU A 201 0.56 -1.26 33.69
N LEU A 202 1.85 -1.12 33.33
CA LEU A 202 2.90 -0.85 34.31
C LEU A 202 2.72 0.51 34.98
N ASN A 203 2.22 1.52 34.27
CA ASN A 203 1.92 2.81 34.86
C ASN A 203 0.70 2.76 35.76
N GLU A 204 -0.33 1.98 35.43
CA GLU A 204 -1.46 1.74 36.33
C GLU A 204 -1.04 1.04 37.62
N ILE A 205 -0.17 0.02 37.53
CA ILE A 205 0.35 -0.70 38.70
C ILE A 205 1.24 0.20 39.56
N LYS A 206 1.95 1.17 38.95
CA LYS A 206 2.83 2.11 39.67
C LYS A 206 2.08 3.27 40.32
N GLN A 207 0.77 3.45 40.06
CA GLN A 207 0.02 4.45 40.82
C GLN A 207 0.02 4.02 42.31
N PRO A 208 0.59 4.83 43.19
CA PRO A 208 0.55 4.49 44.62
C PRO A 208 -0.89 4.33 45.04
N ILE A 209 -1.23 3.17 45.59
CA ILE A 209 -2.51 2.97 46.25
C ILE A 209 -2.51 3.99 47.37
N ASP A 210 -3.45 4.92 47.36
CA ASP A 210 -3.59 5.88 48.41
C ASP A 210 -4.14 5.14 49.64
N ILE A 211 -3.26 4.73 50.53
CA ILE A 211 -3.60 3.99 51.75
C ILE A 211 -4.56 4.81 52.62
N SER A 212 -4.51 6.14 52.55
CA SER A 212 -5.40 7.00 53.31
C SER A 212 -6.89 6.81 52.97
N VAL A 213 -7.17 6.38 51.71
CA VAL A 213 -8.55 6.05 51.30
C VAL A 213 -9.09 4.82 52.04
N PHE A 214 -8.23 3.82 52.25
CA PHE A 214 -8.63 2.63 53.05
C PHE A 214 -8.83 2.98 54.50
N ASP A 215 -8.02 3.84 55.08
CA ASP A 215 -8.18 4.29 56.48
C ASP A 215 -9.46 5.08 56.64
N GLN A 216 -9.76 5.97 55.72
CA GLN A 216 -11.03 6.71 55.71
C GLN A 216 -12.23 5.79 55.57
N PHE A 217 -12.19 4.85 54.62
CA PHE A 217 -13.27 3.86 54.43
C PHE A 217 -13.48 3.03 55.69
N ASN A 218 -12.41 2.50 56.30
CA ASN A 218 -12.47 1.68 57.48
C ASN A 218 -13.02 2.45 58.68
N SER A 219 -12.69 3.73 58.84
CA SER A 219 -13.24 4.59 59.88
C SER A 219 -14.74 4.75 59.74
N VAL A 220 -15.19 5.14 58.56
CA VAL A 220 -16.63 5.34 58.28
C VAL A 220 -17.43 4.02 58.38
N ALA A 221 -16.86 2.93 57.84
CA ALA A 221 -17.51 1.61 57.92
C ALA A 221 -17.64 1.12 59.38
N THR A 222 -16.64 1.41 60.20
CA THR A 222 -16.69 1.08 61.64
C THR A 222 -17.77 1.87 62.36
N GLU A 223 -17.91 3.17 62.08
CA GLU A 223 -18.98 4.00 62.62
C GLU A 223 -20.38 3.50 62.23
N LEU A 224 -20.55 3.17 60.93
CA LEU A 224 -21.82 2.63 60.44
C LEU A 224 -22.14 1.26 61.04
N ASN A 225 -21.14 0.40 61.23
CA ASN A 225 -21.32 -0.89 61.91
C ASN A 225 -21.73 -0.70 63.40
N ALA A 226 -21.22 0.32 64.05
CA ALA A 226 -21.63 0.68 65.42
C ALA A 226 -23.09 1.15 65.47
N MET A 227 -23.61 1.67 64.34
CA MET A 227 -25.05 2.06 64.24
C MET A 227 -25.95 0.90 63.77
N GLY A 228 -25.41 -0.29 63.62
CA GLY A 228 -26.16 -1.51 63.27
C GLY A 228 -26.08 -1.97 61.85
N GLU A 229 -25.25 -1.34 61.02
CA GLU A 229 -24.92 -1.86 59.67
C GLU A 229 -23.92 -3.02 59.77
N ASN A 230 -23.78 -3.79 58.68
CA ASN A 230 -22.86 -4.92 58.61
C ASN A 230 -21.96 -4.82 57.34
N ILE A 231 -21.02 -3.88 57.40
CA ILE A 231 -20.09 -3.59 56.28
C ILE A 231 -18.81 -4.37 56.52
N THR A 232 -18.42 -5.22 55.55
CA THR A 232 -17.16 -5.96 55.62
C THR A 232 -15.98 -5.03 55.35
N LEU A 233 -15.02 -4.97 56.29
CA LEU A 233 -13.81 -4.18 56.14
C LEU A 233 -12.84 -4.85 55.14
N PRO A 234 -12.23 -4.10 54.23
CA PRO A 234 -11.24 -4.62 53.36
C PRO A 234 -9.97 -5.07 54.11
N ASP A 235 -9.45 -6.21 53.76
CA ASP A 235 -8.20 -6.78 54.25
C ASP A 235 -7.13 -6.87 53.16
N GLU A 236 -5.95 -7.38 53.49
CA GLU A 236 -4.83 -7.57 52.53
C GLU A 236 -5.19 -8.49 51.33
N SER A 237 -6.24 -9.30 51.47
CA SER A 237 -6.73 -10.20 50.41
C SER A 237 -7.82 -9.59 49.55
N PHE A 238 -8.05 -8.27 49.64
CA PHE A 238 -9.12 -7.57 48.96
C PHE A 238 -8.89 -7.49 47.46
N THR A 239 -9.74 -8.12 46.67
CA THR A 239 -9.66 -8.20 45.23
C THR A 239 -10.66 -7.26 44.55
N SER A 240 -10.42 -6.93 43.25
CA SER A 240 -11.34 -6.13 42.44
C SER A 240 -12.76 -6.72 42.41
N GLN A 241 -12.91 -8.03 42.44
CA GLN A 241 -14.22 -8.69 42.51
C GLN A 241 -14.93 -8.42 43.84
N ARG A 242 -14.19 -8.49 44.96
CA ARG A 242 -14.73 -8.15 46.28
C ARG A 242 -15.08 -6.67 46.36
N ALA A 243 -14.28 -5.78 45.79
CA ALA A 243 -14.59 -4.35 45.72
C ALA A 243 -15.89 -4.08 44.95
N ASN A 244 -16.08 -4.72 43.80
CA ASN A 244 -17.32 -4.58 43.02
C ASN A 244 -18.55 -5.11 43.77
N TYR A 245 -18.41 -6.24 44.47
CA TYR A 245 -19.48 -6.81 45.27
C TYR A 245 -19.82 -5.90 46.46
N LEU A 246 -18.82 -5.39 47.17
CA LEU A 246 -19.02 -4.45 48.27
C LEU A 246 -19.74 -3.16 47.79
N ASN A 247 -19.27 -2.59 46.68
CA ASN A 247 -19.91 -1.42 46.10
C ASN A 247 -21.38 -1.67 45.74
N ALA A 248 -21.68 -2.79 45.10
CA ALA A 248 -23.04 -3.16 44.75
C ALA A 248 -23.94 -3.30 46.02
N SER A 249 -23.42 -3.93 47.08
CA SER A 249 -24.15 -4.07 48.33
C SER A 249 -24.42 -2.73 49.04
N LEU A 250 -23.42 -1.83 49.03
CA LEU A 250 -23.56 -0.48 49.60
C LEU A 250 -24.60 0.36 48.85
N VAL A 251 -24.58 0.31 47.50
CA VAL A 251 -25.58 1.01 46.68
C VAL A 251 -26.98 0.48 46.91
N SER A 252 -27.15 -0.84 47.01
CA SER A 252 -28.45 -1.44 47.35
C SER A 252 -28.95 -0.98 48.73
N ARG A 253 -28.07 -1.02 49.72
CA ARG A 253 -28.41 -0.57 51.07
C ARG A 253 -28.75 0.93 51.13
N GLN A 254 -28.01 1.74 50.43
CA GLN A 254 -28.33 3.18 50.31
C GLN A 254 -29.73 3.41 49.75
N HIS A 255 -30.11 2.63 48.74
CA HIS A 255 -31.45 2.73 48.16
C HIS A 255 -32.54 2.33 49.14
N GLU A 256 -32.34 1.24 49.90
CA GLU A 256 -33.26 0.81 50.97
C GLU A 256 -33.42 1.90 52.04
N LEU A 257 -32.31 2.46 52.53
CA LEU A 257 -32.35 3.52 53.55
C LEU A 257 -33.04 4.79 53.04
N ASN A 258 -32.81 5.19 51.81
CA ASN A 258 -33.50 6.31 51.19
C ASN A 258 -35.01 6.06 51.09
N THR A 259 -35.42 4.84 50.73
CA THR A 259 -36.83 4.47 50.65
C THR A 259 -37.47 4.50 52.02
N LEU A 260 -36.81 3.96 53.03
CA LEU A 260 -37.29 4.02 54.46
C LEU A 260 -37.35 5.45 54.96
N TYR A 261 -36.37 6.29 54.69
CA TYR A 261 -36.31 7.69 55.04
C TYR A 261 -37.55 8.45 54.50
N HIS A 262 -37.83 8.30 53.22
CA HIS A 262 -38.94 8.96 52.55
C HIS A 262 -40.29 8.45 53.07
N SER A 263 -40.40 7.15 53.33
CA SER A 263 -41.62 6.57 53.95
C SER A 263 -41.83 7.11 55.34
N ASN A 264 -40.82 7.10 56.21
CA ASN A 264 -40.93 7.59 57.59
C ASN A 264 -41.18 9.09 57.66
N THR A 265 -40.59 9.87 56.77
CA THR A 265 -40.80 11.32 56.69
C THR A 265 -42.22 11.64 56.28
N LYS A 266 -42.83 10.88 55.37
CA LYS A 266 -44.22 11.00 54.99
C LYS A 266 -45.14 10.67 56.13
N THR A 267 -44.92 9.56 56.88
CA THR A 267 -45.67 9.13 58.01
C THR A 267 -45.61 10.18 59.16
N LEU A 268 -44.42 10.77 59.37
CA LEU A 268 -44.25 11.82 60.36
C LEU A 268 -45.05 13.08 60.02
N ALA A 269 -45.03 13.49 58.72
CA ALA A 269 -45.82 14.62 58.23
C ALA A 269 -47.30 14.38 58.41
N GLU A 270 -47.78 13.19 58.08
CA GLU A 270 -49.21 12.79 58.31
C GLU A 270 -49.58 12.82 59.77
N LEU A 271 -48.69 12.45 60.71
CA LEU A 271 -48.88 12.54 62.14
C LEU A 271 -48.97 14.02 62.62
N VAL A 272 -48.05 14.88 62.12
CA VAL A 272 -48.03 16.30 62.44
C VAL A 272 -49.35 16.96 62.00
N ASP A 273 -49.78 16.70 60.77
CA ASP A 273 -51.05 17.20 60.23
C ASP A 273 -52.23 16.73 61.06
N SER A 274 -52.20 15.47 61.53
CA SER A 274 -53.24 14.94 62.42
C SER A 274 -53.28 15.64 63.77
N PHE A 275 -52.10 15.99 64.32
CA PHE A 275 -52.04 16.76 65.59
C PHE A 275 -52.51 18.20 65.37
N GLU A 276 -52.27 18.83 64.26
CA GLU A 276 -52.80 20.17 63.98
C GLU A 276 -54.33 20.20 63.83
N MET A 277 -54.91 19.09 63.39
CA MET A 277 -56.40 18.95 63.30
C MET A 277 -57.11 18.67 64.64
N LEU A 278 -56.39 18.25 65.69
CA LEU A 278 -56.95 17.93 66.99
C LEU A 278 -57.82 19.07 67.62
N PRO A 279 -57.37 20.34 67.59
CA PRO A 279 -58.21 21.43 68.17
C PRO A 279 -59.52 21.61 67.43
N THR A 280 -59.57 21.35 66.13
CA THR A 280 -60.79 21.44 65.32
C THR A 280 -61.75 20.31 65.64
N ILE A 281 -61.22 19.11 65.91
CA ILE A 281 -61.99 17.94 66.32
C ILE A 281 -62.58 18.16 67.73
N GLU A 282 -61.79 18.69 68.66
CA GLU A 282 -62.26 19.03 70.00
C GLU A 282 -63.39 20.06 69.97
N LEU A 283 -63.34 21.05 69.14
CA LEU A 283 -64.38 22.06 68.94
C LEU A 283 -65.70 21.47 68.37
N HIS A 284 -65.60 20.45 67.52
CA HIS A 284 -66.78 19.74 67.00
C HIS A 284 -67.40 18.76 67.97
N ILE A 285 -66.66 18.26 68.96
CA ILE A 285 -67.19 17.36 70.00
C ILE A 285 -67.85 18.16 71.12
N SER A 286 -67.48 19.43 71.26
CA SER A 286 -68.00 20.31 72.31
C SER A 286 -69.27 21.10 71.92
N ASN A 287 -69.75 20.95 70.71
CA ASN A 287 -70.97 21.46 70.13
C ASN A 287 -71.97 20.32 69.90
#